data_c207c204ea8376364e1a2802f7427203
#
_entry.id   c207c204ea8376364e1a2802f7427203
#
_cell.length_a   1.000
_cell.length_b   1.000
_cell.length_c   1.000
_cell.angle_alpha   90.00
_cell.angle_beta   90.00
_cell.angle_gamma   90.00
#
_symmetry.space_group_name_H-M   'P 1'
#
loop_
_entity.id
_entity.type
_entity.pdbx_description
1 polymer ?
#
loop_
_entity_poly.entity_id
_entity_poly.type
_entity_poly.pdbx_seq_one_letter_code
_entity_poly.pdbx_strand_id
1 'polypeptide(L)'
;MRLILASSSKTRKTLLYRICRNSFEILPPEIDETPLSSEDPKNLSERLSLEKALKISELNRDAVVIGSDQVAFCDGKILKKSNNLNDAFEQISWQVGKQTTFFTGLALVRNGGKEVQSGTIVSRVFYRDSNFISEKLVRDYVYKEKPLNCAGSTKLEGLGICFIKRVETEDPSALMGLPLIKLCSFLKKWNVQPFA
;
A
#
# COMPACT_ATOMS: atom_id res chain seq x y z
N MET A 1 -5.85 8.06 23.44
CA MET A 1 -4.65 8.57 22.71
C MET A 1 -5.07 8.82 21.28
N ARG A 2 -4.79 9.99 20.73
CA ARG A 2 -5.16 10.34 19.35
C ARG A 2 -4.42 9.42 18.37
N LEU A 3 -5.14 8.94 17.35
CA LEU A 3 -4.59 8.12 16.27
C LEU A 3 -4.80 8.86 14.94
N ILE A 4 -3.76 8.99 14.15
CA ILE A 4 -3.80 9.71 12.87
C ILE A 4 -3.30 8.80 11.74
N LEU A 5 -4.05 8.74 10.64
CA LEU A 5 -3.61 8.11 9.39
C LEU A 5 -3.03 9.18 8.47
N ALA A 6 -1.72 9.13 8.25
CA ALA A 6 -1.00 10.00 7.33
C ALA A 6 -1.16 9.52 5.87
N SER A 7 -2.37 9.69 5.29
CA SER A 7 -2.67 9.19 3.95
C SER A 7 -3.93 9.83 3.35
N SER A 8 -3.93 10.08 2.04
CA SER A 8 -5.12 10.43 1.26
C SER A 8 -5.88 9.22 0.69
N SER A 9 -5.35 8.00 0.87
CA SER A 9 -5.90 6.78 0.28
C SER A 9 -7.23 6.37 0.92
N LYS A 10 -8.29 6.31 0.11
CA LYS A 10 -9.61 5.81 0.53
C LYS A 10 -9.54 4.35 0.98
N THR A 11 -8.74 3.53 0.31
CA THR A 11 -8.57 2.11 0.64
C THR A 11 -7.92 1.95 2.01
N ARG A 12 -6.84 2.69 2.33
CA ARG A 12 -6.20 2.67 3.65
C ARG A 12 -7.15 3.14 4.75
N LYS A 13 -7.95 4.18 4.50
CA LYS A 13 -9.01 4.62 5.42
C LYS A 13 -9.99 3.48 5.73
N THR A 14 -10.50 2.82 4.69
CA THR A 14 -11.45 1.71 4.83
C THR A 14 -10.83 0.54 5.61
N LEU A 15 -9.55 0.24 5.35
CA LEU A 15 -8.83 -0.81 6.07
C LEU A 15 -8.66 -0.45 7.57
N LEU A 16 -8.20 0.76 7.86
CA LEU A 16 -8.02 1.18 9.26
C LEU A 16 -9.34 1.21 10.01
N TYR A 17 -10.42 1.61 9.35
CA TYR A 17 -11.77 1.60 9.92
C TYR A 17 -12.20 0.20 10.40
N ARG A 18 -11.72 -0.89 9.77
CA ARG A 18 -12.05 -2.26 10.19
C ARG A 18 -11.60 -2.55 11.62
N ILE A 19 -10.49 -1.95 12.06
CA ILE A 19 -9.89 -2.22 13.38
C ILE A 19 -9.98 -1.05 14.36
N CYS A 20 -10.15 0.18 13.89
CA CYS A 20 -10.20 1.38 14.76
C CYS A 20 -11.55 2.13 14.69
N ARG A 21 -12.50 1.65 13.87
CA ARG A 21 -13.80 2.31 13.67
C ARG A 21 -13.61 3.81 13.39
N ASN A 22 -14.25 4.69 14.14
CA ASN A 22 -14.16 6.15 14.00
C ASN A 22 -13.11 6.79 14.91
N SER A 23 -12.26 5.98 15.57
CA SER A 23 -11.29 6.47 16.57
C SER A 23 -9.98 6.93 15.95
N PHE A 24 -9.98 7.50 14.74
CA PHE A 24 -8.79 8.05 14.09
C PHE A 24 -9.12 9.25 13.19
N GLU A 25 -8.13 10.10 13.03
CA GLU A 25 -8.14 11.25 12.13
C GLU A 25 -7.40 10.91 10.83
N ILE A 26 -7.64 11.68 9.76
CA ILE A 26 -6.94 11.56 8.48
C ILE A 26 -6.27 12.89 8.17
N LEU A 27 -4.95 12.87 8.08
CA LEU A 27 -4.15 14.03 7.70
C LEU A 27 -3.21 13.63 6.55
N PRO A 28 -3.52 13.98 5.30
CA PRO A 28 -2.64 13.67 4.16
C PRO A 28 -1.29 14.37 4.31
N PRO A 29 -0.17 13.65 4.21
CA PRO A 29 1.16 14.27 4.22
C PRO A 29 1.50 14.80 2.83
N GLU A 30 2.14 15.94 2.77
CA GLU A 30 2.79 16.45 1.57
C GLU A 30 4.30 16.15 1.66
N ILE A 31 4.75 15.14 0.93
CA ILE A 31 6.15 14.73 0.82
C ILE A 31 6.51 14.46 -0.64
N ASP A 32 7.80 14.50 -0.95
CA ASP A 32 8.31 14.05 -2.25
C ASP A 32 8.40 12.52 -2.27
N GLU A 33 7.60 11.89 -3.12
CA GLU A 33 7.57 10.43 -3.30
C GLU A 33 8.56 9.94 -4.37
N THR A 34 9.43 10.79 -4.88
CA THR A 34 10.41 10.42 -5.92
C THR A 34 11.43 9.41 -5.36
N PRO A 35 11.66 8.27 -6.05
CA PRO A 35 12.72 7.33 -5.68
C PRO A 35 14.09 8.01 -5.70
N LEU A 36 14.92 7.71 -4.71
CA LEU A 36 16.32 8.12 -4.70
C LEU A 36 17.12 7.30 -5.75
N SER A 37 18.29 7.82 -6.15
CA SER A 37 19.15 7.12 -7.09
C SER A 37 19.52 5.72 -6.57
N SER A 38 19.23 4.69 -7.38
CA SER A 38 19.50 3.29 -7.05
C SER A 38 18.77 2.74 -5.81
N GLU A 39 17.69 3.39 -5.37
CA GLU A 39 16.90 2.92 -4.25
C GLU A 39 16.09 1.67 -4.63
N ASP A 40 16.28 0.58 -3.88
CA ASP A 40 15.51 -0.63 -4.12
C ASP A 40 14.04 -0.47 -3.68
N PRO A 41 13.11 -1.23 -4.28
CA PRO A 41 11.67 -1.09 -4.02
C PRO A 41 11.26 -1.27 -2.56
N LYS A 42 11.98 -2.11 -1.79
CA LYS A 42 11.68 -2.33 -0.37
C LYS A 42 12.07 -1.10 0.44
N ASN A 43 13.29 -0.59 0.23
CA ASN A 43 13.79 0.60 0.93
C ASN A 43 12.94 1.83 0.59
N LEU A 44 12.52 1.98 -0.67
CA LEU A 44 11.60 3.03 -1.09
C LEU A 44 10.28 2.99 -0.30
N SER A 45 9.63 1.82 -0.20
CA SER A 45 8.36 1.68 0.53
C SER A 45 8.54 1.96 2.02
N GLU A 46 9.66 1.56 2.61
CA GLU A 46 9.98 1.76 4.02
C GLU A 46 10.25 3.23 4.33
N ARG A 47 11.09 3.90 3.52
CA ARG A 47 11.38 5.32 3.63
C ARG A 47 10.11 6.16 3.50
N LEU A 48 9.33 5.97 2.43
CA LEU A 48 8.11 6.76 2.21
C LEU A 48 7.07 6.56 3.30
N SER A 49 6.92 5.34 3.83
CA SER A 49 6.01 5.09 4.96
C SER A 49 6.43 5.87 6.21
N LEU A 50 7.73 5.91 6.49
CA LEU A 50 8.29 6.63 7.63
C LEU A 50 8.19 8.15 7.46
N GLU A 51 8.59 8.69 6.32
CA GLU A 51 8.53 10.12 6.03
C GLU A 51 7.09 10.67 6.12
N LYS A 52 6.09 9.90 5.60
CA LYS A 52 4.67 10.25 5.75
C LYS A 52 4.27 10.37 7.22
N ALA A 53 4.68 9.43 8.05
CA ALA A 53 4.35 9.45 9.47
C ALA A 53 5.08 10.58 10.23
N LEU A 54 6.36 10.78 9.95
CA LEU A 54 7.18 11.84 10.58
C LEU A 54 6.61 13.21 10.28
N LYS A 55 6.30 13.50 9.01
CA LYS A 55 5.77 14.79 8.56
C LYS A 55 4.54 15.23 9.36
N ILE A 56 3.64 14.31 9.63
CA ILE A 56 2.43 14.58 10.40
C ILE A 56 2.71 14.61 11.90
N SER A 57 3.61 13.75 12.41
CA SER A 57 3.94 13.65 13.83
C SER A 57 4.64 14.90 14.37
N GLU A 58 5.40 15.63 13.56
CA GLU A 58 6.06 16.88 13.91
C GLU A 58 5.09 17.92 14.50
N LEU A 59 3.89 18.02 13.89
CA LEU A 59 2.83 18.95 14.29
C LEU A 59 1.78 18.33 15.23
N ASN A 60 1.85 17.01 15.50
CA ASN A 60 0.87 16.26 16.28
C ASN A 60 1.59 15.36 17.32
N ARG A 61 2.35 15.98 18.23
CA ARG A 61 3.20 15.26 19.19
C ARG A 61 2.45 14.41 20.21
N ASP A 62 1.18 14.72 20.46
CA ASP A 62 0.26 14.02 21.35
C ASP A 62 -0.40 12.77 20.70
N ALA A 63 -0.15 12.55 19.41
CA ALA A 63 -0.77 11.49 18.62
C ALA A 63 0.20 10.35 18.28
N VAL A 64 -0.37 9.17 18.01
CA VAL A 64 0.26 8.09 17.25
C VAL A 64 -0.10 8.26 15.79
N VAL A 65 0.90 8.42 14.94
CA VAL A 65 0.73 8.64 13.51
C VAL A 65 1.10 7.37 12.74
N ILE A 66 0.20 6.92 11.86
CA ILE A 66 0.36 5.77 10.99
C ILE A 66 0.71 6.26 9.58
N GLY A 67 1.89 5.90 9.10
CA GLY A 67 2.30 6.06 7.70
C GLY A 67 2.38 4.71 6.99
N SER A 68 1.99 4.66 5.74
CA SER A 68 2.15 3.47 4.90
C SER A 68 2.40 3.86 3.46
N ASP A 69 3.26 3.09 2.79
CA ASP A 69 3.48 3.20 1.36
C ASP A 69 3.57 1.83 0.70
N GLN A 70 3.24 1.76 -0.60
CA GLN A 70 3.28 0.50 -1.33
C GLN A 70 3.97 0.68 -2.68
N VAL A 71 4.96 -0.15 -2.92
CA VAL A 71 5.70 -0.22 -4.18
C VAL A 71 5.46 -1.58 -4.82
N ALA A 72 5.01 -1.58 -6.09
CA ALA A 72 4.89 -2.79 -6.90
C ALA A 72 6.10 -2.92 -7.83
N PHE A 73 6.70 -4.11 -7.87
CA PHE A 73 7.88 -4.40 -8.68
C PHE A 73 7.67 -5.69 -9.49
N CYS A 74 7.86 -5.61 -10.80
CA CYS A 74 7.69 -6.73 -11.70
C CYS A 74 8.77 -6.71 -12.77
N ASP A 75 9.55 -7.78 -12.82
CA ASP A 75 10.50 -8.04 -13.93
C ASP A 75 11.42 -6.83 -14.20
N GLY A 76 12.13 -6.37 -13.15
CA GLY A 76 13.08 -5.25 -13.23
C GLY A 76 12.46 -3.85 -13.18
N LYS A 77 11.13 -3.71 -13.13
CA LYS A 77 10.45 -2.42 -13.18
C LYS A 77 9.62 -2.13 -11.94
N ILE A 78 9.72 -0.91 -11.42
CA ILE A 78 8.75 -0.37 -10.47
C ILE A 78 7.49 0.05 -11.23
N LEU A 79 6.35 -0.51 -10.84
CA LEU A 79 5.05 -0.20 -11.42
C LEU A 79 4.39 0.92 -10.61
N LYS A 80 4.36 2.11 -11.18
CA LYS A 80 3.77 3.31 -10.55
C LYS A 80 2.23 3.28 -10.67
N LYS A 81 1.57 4.25 -10.03
CA LYS A 81 0.16 4.55 -10.33
C LYS A 81 0.04 4.98 -11.78
N SER A 82 -0.98 4.50 -12.47
CA SER A 82 -1.21 4.85 -13.88
C SER A 82 -1.81 6.25 -14.02
N ASN A 83 -1.33 7.01 -15.01
CA ASN A 83 -1.87 8.34 -15.29
C ASN A 83 -3.19 8.29 -16.06
N ASN A 84 -3.41 7.24 -16.84
CA ASN A 84 -4.57 7.05 -17.70
C ASN A 84 -4.88 5.57 -17.89
N LEU A 85 -5.97 5.26 -18.59
CA LEU A 85 -6.42 3.88 -18.81
C LEU A 85 -5.47 3.08 -19.71
N ASN A 86 -4.77 3.73 -20.63
CA ASN A 86 -3.80 3.06 -21.48
C ASN A 86 -2.57 2.62 -20.68
N ASP A 87 -2.03 3.50 -19.82
CA ASP A 87 -0.94 3.12 -18.90
C ASP A 87 -1.35 1.94 -18.01
N ALA A 88 -2.61 1.93 -17.53
CA ALA A 88 -3.12 0.83 -16.72
C ALA A 88 -3.18 -0.48 -17.53
N PHE A 89 -3.63 -0.42 -18.78
CA PHE A 89 -3.65 -1.56 -19.69
C PHE A 89 -2.24 -2.11 -19.93
N GLU A 90 -1.28 -1.25 -20.23
CA GLU A 90 0.13 -1.62 -20.46
C GLU A 90 0.74 -2.29 -19.22
N GLN A 91 0.50 -1.71 -18.03
CA GLN A 91 1.02 -2.26 -16.78
C GLN A 91 0.45 -3.66 -16.48
N ILE A 92 -0.85 -3.87 -16.68
CA ILE A 92 -1.47 -5.18 -16.45
C ILE A 92 -0.95 -6.19 -17.48
N SER A 93 -0.91 -5.81 -18.76
CA SER A 93 -0.37 -6.65 -19.84
C SER A 93 1.08 -7.08 -19.58
N TRP A 94 1.89 -6.16 -19.01
CA TRP A 94 3.27 -6.46 -18.58
C TRP A 94 3.35 -7.54 -17.51
N GLN A 95 2.37 -7.61 -16.62
CA GLN A 95 2.32 -8.54 -15.49
C GLN A 95 1.79 -9.93 -15.86
N VAL A 96 1.14 -10.10 -17.03
CA VAL A 96 0.59 -11.39 -17.48
C VAL A 96 1.67 -12.47 -17.51
N GLY A 97 1.41 -13.60 -16.86
CA GLY A 97 2.32 -14.73 -16.74
C GLY A 97 3.52 -14.52 -15.82
N LYS A 98 3.63 -13.37 -15.16
CA LYS A 98 4.76 -13.00 -14.30
C LYS A 98 4.41 -12.96 -12.83
N GLN A 99 5.44 -12.80 -12.00
CA GLN A 99 5.32 -12.48 -10.59
C GLN A 99 5.51 -10.98 -10.38
N THR A 100 4.58 -10.34 -9.70
CA THR A 100 4.74 -8.99 -9.15
C THR A 100 4.98 -9.10 -7.65
N THR A 101 6.02 -8.44 -7.15
CA THR A 101 6.30 -8.31 -5.73
C THR A 101 5.82 -6.95 -5.24
N PHE A 102 4.98 -6.95 -4.22
CA PHE A 102 4.53 -5.75 -3.54
C PHE A 102 5.28 -5.60 -2.22
N PHE A 103 5.93 -4.46 -2.03
CA PHE A 103 6.56 -4.05 -0.78
C PHE A 103 5.65 -3.02 -0.13
N THR A 104 5.06 -3.39 1.01
CA THR A 104 4.15 -2.49 1.74
C THR A 104 4.78 -2.08 3.05
N GLY A 105 5.33 -0.87 3.08
CA GLY A 105 5.91 -0.25 4.26
C GLY A 105 4.83 0.21 5.23
N LEU A 106 5.13 0.06 6.52
CA LEU A 106 4.33 0.56 7.64
C LEU A 106 5.25 1.24 8.64
N ALA A 107 4.91 2.44 9.06
CA ALA A 107 5.56 3.13 10.16
C ALA A 107 4.51 3.66 11.14
N LEU A 108 4.81 3.50 12.44
CA LEU A 108 4.13 4.19 13.51
C LEU A 108 5.12 5.16 14.16
N VAL A 109 4.70 6.39 14.33
CA VAL A 109 5.52 7.47 14.91
C VAL A 109 4.73 8.19 16.00
N ARG A 110 5.39 8.50 17.11
CA ARG A 110 4.83 9.36 18.17
C ARG A 110 5.89 10.29 18.77
N ASN A 111 5.44 11.22 19.61
CA ASN A 111 6.31 12.18 20.28
C ASN A 111 7.16 13.03 19.31
N GLY A 112 6.60 13.40 18.12
CA GLY A 112 7.30 14.19 17.12
C GLY A 112 8.51 13.49 16.51
N GLY A 113 8.46 12.17 16.33
CA GLY A 113 9.54 11.39 15.74
C GLY A 113 10.51 10.75 16.73
N LYS A 114 10.37 10.99 18.04
CA LYS A 114 11.26 10.39 19.05
C LYS A 114 11.10 8.89 19.23
N GLU A 115 9.91 8.39 18.93
CA GLU A 115 9.60 6.97 19.04
C GLU A 115 9.03 6.49 17.70
N VAL A 116 9.66 5.44 17.14
CA VAL A 116 9.34 4.90 15.83
C VAL A 116 9.25 3.37 15.89
N GLN A 117 8.26 2.83 15.24
CA GLN A 117 8.21 1.42 14.83
C GLN A 117 8.02 1.38 13.32
N SER A 118 8.85 0.67 12.60
CA SER A 118 8.75 0.53 11.14
C SER A 118 8.99 -0.90 10.68
N GLY A 119 8.57 -1.20 9.48
CA GLY A 119 8.84 -2.47 8.82
C GLY A 119 7.99 -2.66 7.57
N THR A 120 8.40 -3.58 6.72
CA THR A 120 7.79 -3.86 5.43
C THR A 120 7.21 -5.26 5.38
N ILE A 121 6.05 -5.42 4.75
CA ILE A 121 5.48 -6.70 4.35
C ILE A 121 5.80 -6.90 2.87
N VAL A 122 6.33 -8.08 2.56
CA VAL A 122 6.60 -8.52 1.18
C VAL A 122 5.49 -9.48 0.77
N SER A 123 4.79 -9.12 -0.31
CA SER A 123 3.73 -9.96 -0.88
C SER A 123 4.05 -10.30 -2.33
N ARG A 124 3.96 -11.57 -2.72
CA ARG A 124 4.19 -12.03 -4.09
C ARG A 124 2.87 -12.43 -4.72
N VAL A 125 2.58 -11.83 -5.86
CA VAL A 125 1.36 -12.04 -6.62
C VAL A 125 1.74 -12.67 -7.97
N PHE A 126 1.24 -13.85 -8.24
CA PHE A 126 1.52 -14.61 -9.47
C PHE A 126 0.33 -14.47 -10.41
N TYR A 127 0.56 -13.86 -11.55
CA TYR A 127 -0.47 -13.67 -12.57
C TYR A 127 -0.67 -14.93 -13.42
N ARG A 128 -1.90 -15.13 -13.87
CA ARG A 128 -2.22 -16.12 -14.90
C ARG A 128 -1.57 -15.72 -16.22
N ASP A 129 -1.34 -16.68 -17.09
CA ASP A 129 -0.72 -16.49 -18.40
C ASP A 129 -1.70 -15.96 -19.46
N SER A 130 -1.20 -15.73 -20.68
CA SER A 130 -1.96 -15.24 -21.83
C SER A 130 -3.01 -16.22 -22.36
N ASN A 131 -2.95 -17.49 -22.01
CA ASN A 131 -4.01 -18.46 -22.34
C ASN A 131 -5.28 -18.19 -21.54
N PHE A 132 -5.13 -17.63 -20.33
CA PHE A 132 -6.24 -17.26 -19.48
C PHE A 132 -6.61 -15.76 -19.59
N ILE A 133 -5.59 -14.88 -19.63
CA ILE A 133 -5.78 -13.42 -19.67
C ILE A 133 -5.68 -12.95 -21.12
N SER A 134 -6.83 -12.77 -21.78
CA SER A 134 -6.90 -12.15 -23.10
C SER A 134 -6.76 -10.62 -23.02
N GLU A 135 -6.32 -10.00 -24.12
CA GLU A 135 -6.29 -8.54 -24.25
C GLU A 135 -7.67 -7.91 -23.99
N LYS A 136 -8.73 -8.55 -24.48
CA LYS A 136 -10.10 -8.11 -24.24
C LYS A 136 -10.43 -8.09 -22.75
N LEU A 137 -10.06 -9.12 -21.99
CA LEU A 137 -10.29 -9.20 -20.55
C LEU A 137 -9.59 -8.06 -19.81
N VAL A 138 -8.36 -7.71 -20.19
CA VAL A 138 -7.62 -6.57 -19.62
C VAL A 138 -8.31 -5.26 -19.93
N ARG A 139 -8.75 -5.04 -21.17
CA ARG A 139 -9.47 -3.81 -21.56
C ARG A 139 -10.80 -3.66 -20.81
N ASP A 140 -11.58 -4.73 -20.71
CA ASP A 140 -12.85 -4.74 -19.98
C ASP A 140 -12.65 -4.40 -18.49
N TYR A 141 -11.61 -4.97 -17.86
CA TYR A 141 -11.22 -4.67 -16.49
C TYR A 141 -10.84 -3.20 -16.30
N VAL A 142 -9.92 -2.70 -17.11
CA VAL A 142 -9.42 -1.32 -17.01
C VAL A 142 -10.56 -0.32 -17.17
N TYR A 143 -11.47 -0.58 -18.10
CA TYR A 143 -12.65 0.29 -18.32
C TYR A 143 -13.60 0.29 -17.11
N LYS A 144 -13.88 -0.88 -16.53
CA LYS A 144 -14.81 -1.04 -15.40
C LYS A 144 -14.23 -0.54 -14.08
N GLU A 145 -12.99 -0.93 -13.75
CA GLU A 145 -12.37 -0.66 -12.45
C GLU A 145 -11.67 0.69 -12.38
N LYS A 146 -11.23 1.25 -13.51
CA LYS A 146 -10.44 2.49 -13.59
C LYS A 146 -9.31 2.48 -12.54
N PRO A 147 -8.34 1.55 -12.63
CA PRO A 147 -7.39 1.26 -11.55
C PRO A 147 -6.22 2.26 -11.50
N LEU A 148 -6.49 3.56 -11.57
CA LEU A 148 -5.48 4.61 -11.71
C LEU A 148 -4.75 4.93 -10.39
N ASN A 149 -5.34 4.61 -9.24
CA ASN A 149 -4.84 5.00 -7.92
C ASN A 149 -4.14 3.88 -7.15
N CYS A 150 -3.79 2.77 -7.81
CA CYS A 150 -3.08 1.65 -7.19
C CYS A 150 -1.79 1.32 -7.94
N ALA A 151 -0.76 0.96 -7.20
CA ALA A 151 0.50 0.48 -7.76
C ALA A 151 0.27 -0.82 -8.54
N GLY A 152 0.84 -0.92 -9.76
CA GLY A 152 0.66 -2.06 -10.64
C GLY A 152 -0.74 -2.18 -11.25
N SER A 153 -1.62 -1.19 -11.07
CA SER A 153 -2.95 -1.10 -11.68
C SER A 153 -3.87 -2.32 -11.47
N THR A 154 -3.63 -3.13 -10.43
CA THR A 154 -4.45 -4.31 -10.14
C THR A 154 -5.11 -4.20 -8.77
N LYS A 155 -6.44 -4.01 -8.76
CA LYS A 155 -7.25 -4.00 -7.53
C LYS A 155 -7.61 -5.44 -7.15
N LEU A 156 -6.90 -6.00 -6.17
CA LEU A 156 -7.13 -7.38 -5.72
C LEU A 156 -8.44 -7.53 -4.94
N GLU A 157 -8.91 -6.45 -4.33
CA GLU A 157 -10.22 -6.36 -3.67
C GLU A 157 -11.41 -6.23 -4.65
N GLY A 158 -11.13 -6.07 -5.94
CA GLY A 158 -12.09 -5.93 -7.02
C GLY A 158 -11.90 -6.98 -8.11
N LEU A 159 -12.23 -6.63 -9.35
CA LEU A 159 -12.14 -7.53 -10.50
C LEU A 159 -10.71 -7.97 -10.84
N GLY A 160 -9.69 -7.28 -10.34
CA GLY A 160 -8.28 -7.65 -10.55
C GLY A 160 -7.92 -9.03 -10.02
N ILE A 161 -8.68 -9.56 -9.06
CA ILE A 161 -8.50 -10.93 -8.54
C ILE A 161 -8.62 -11.99 -9.65
N CYS A 162 -9.37 -11.72 -10.72
CA CYS A 162 -9.52 -12.64 -11.85
C CYS A 162 -8.21 -12.93 -12.60
N PHE A 163 -7.25 -12.01 -12.52
CA PHE A 163 -5.94 -12.18 -13.16
C PHE A 163 -4.99 -13.05 -12.34
N ILE A 164 -5.32 -13.32 -11.07
CA ILE A 164 -4.38 -13.90 -10.12
C ILE A 164 -4.47 -15.42 -10.12
N LYS A 165 -3.30 -16.06 -10.20
CA LYS A 165 -3.13 -17.50 -10.06
C LYS A 165 -2.88 -17.90 -8.60
N ARG A 166 -2.08 -17.10 -7.86
CA ARG A 166 -1.65 -17.39 -6.50
C ARG A 166 -1.10 -16.14 -5.82
N VAL A 167 -1.24 -16.09 -4.50
CA VAL A 167 -0.68 -15.05 -3.65
C VAL A 167 0.12 -15.69 -2.52
N GLU A 168 1.26 -15.11 -2.19
CA GLU A 168 2.08 -15.43 -1.02
C GLU A 168 2.29 -14.18 -0.19
N THR A 169 1.82 -14.17 1.05
CA THR A 169 1.95 -13.02 1.95
C THR A 169 1.72 -13.43 3.41
N GLU A 170 2.40 -12.74 4.33
CA GLU A 170 2.16 -12.87 5.77
C GLU A 170 1.00 -11.98 6.25
N ASP A 171 0.61 -10.97 5.47
CA ASP A 171 -0.48 -10.05 5.80
C ASP A 171 -1.29 -9.73 4.52
N PRO A 172 -2.42 -10.41 4.29
CA PRO A 172 -3.24 -10.19 3.09
C PRO A 172 -3.72 -8.75 2.92
N SER A 173 -3.90 -8.01 4.01
CA SER A 173 -4.33 -6.61 3.96
C SER A 173 -3.24 -5.68 3.40
N ALA A 174 -1.98 -6.11 3.47
CA ALA A 174 -0.86 -5.37 2.89
C ALA A 174 -1.03 -5.14 1.38
N LEU A 175 -1.62 -6.10 0.67
CA LEU A 175 -1.88 -5.97 -0.78
C LEU A 175 -2.85 -4.84 -1.13
N MET A 176 -3.69 -4.45 -0.17
CA MET A 176 -4.57 -3.28 -0.30
C MET A 176 -3.94 -1.99 0.24
N GLY A 177 -2.66 -2.03 0.63
CA GLY A 177 -1.84 -0.88 0.97
C GLY A 177 -1.75 -0.50 2.45
N LEU A 178 -2.30 -1.32 3.38
CA LEU A 178 -2.12 -1.13 4.83
C LEU A 178 -2.06 -2.51 5.53
N PRO A 179 -0.88 -2.91 6.07
CA PRO A 179 -0.69 -4.19 6.73
C PRO A 179 -1.35 -4.21 8.12
N LEU A 180 -2.57 -4.70 8.23
CA LEU A 180 -3.35 -4.66 9.49
C LEU A 180 -2.82 -5.61 10.56
N ILE A 181 -2.32 -6.80 10.18
CA ILE A 181 -1.74 -7.75 11.14
C ILE A 181 -0.51 -7.13 11.80
N LYS A 182 0.38 -6.56 10.99
CA LYS A 182 1.57 -5.86 11.49
C LYS A 182 1.19 -4.62 12.29
N LEU A 183 0.20 -3.86 11.82
CA LEU A 183 -0.30 -2.67 12.52
C LEU A 183 -0.82 -3.02 13.92
N CYS A 184 -1.62 -4.07 14.07
CA CYS A 184 -2.10 -4.52 15.37
C CYS A 184 -0.93 -4.87 16.32
N SER A 185 0.12 -5.52 15.79
CA SER A 185 1.31 -5.85 16.56
C SER A 185 2.06 -4.60 17.05
N PHE A 186 2.14 -3.56 16.21
CA PHE A 186 2.78 -2.30 16.55
C PHE A 186 1.95 -1.50 17.57
N LEU A 187 0.63 -1.40 17.38
CA LEU A 187 -0.28 -0.75 18.32
C LEU A 187 -0.20 -1.39 19.70
N LYS A 188 -0.19 -2.73 19.76
CA LYS A 188 -0.07 -3.47 21.03
C LYS A 188 1.21 -3.12 21.79
N LYS A 189 2.36 -2.99 21.12
CA LYS A 189 3.64 -2.60 21.77
C LYS A 189 3.58 -1.23 22.44
N TRP A 190 2.71 -0.35 21.96
CA TRP A 190 2.49 0.98 22.55
C TRP A 190 1.25 1.08 23.42
N ASN A 191 0.64 -0.07 23.79
CA ASN A 191 -0.59 -0.16 24.59
C ASN A 191 -1.76 0.61 23.97
N VAL A 192 -1.80 0.73 22.65
CA VAL A 192 -2.95 1.27 21.91
C VAL A 192 -3.89 0.12 21.58
N GLN A 193 -5.12 0.22 22.09
CA GLN A 193 -6.14 -0.79 21.81
C GLN A 193 -6.79 -0.54 20.45
N PRO A 194 -6.73 -1.47 19.48
CA PRO A 194 -7.67 -1.47 18.37
C PRO A 194 -9.08 -1.72 18.96
N PHE A 195 -10.11 -1.20 18.38
CA PHE A 195 -11.50 -1.30 18.85
C PHE A 195 -11.89 -0.41 20.05
N ALA A 196 -11.01 0.46 20.54
CA ALA A 196 -11.34 1.42 21.60
C ALA A 196 -12.12 2.63 21.05
#